data_63820bcd63d55e4a7aff6c330b038732
#
_entry.id   63820bcd63d55e4a7aff6c330b038732
#
_cell.length_a   1.000
_cell.length_b   1.000
_cell.length_c   1.000
_cell.angle_alpha   90.00
_cell.angle_beta   90.00
_cell.angle_gamma   90.00
#
_symmetry.space_group_name_H-M   'P 1'
#
loop_
_entity.id
_entity.type
_entity.pdbx_description
1 polymer ?
#
loop_
_entity_poly.entity_id
_entity_poly.type
_entity_poly.pdbx_seq_one_letter_code
_entity_poly.pdbx_strand_id
1 'polypeptide(L)'
;MSQLLTKRALSISKPFKFYHLKAIARMSSSDASAHFPPPSIRNILNEVTTLLHERNQTIAVAETAAGGLLSSSILSTPGASKVYKGGLTLYTLPSRTAYAGWTDEKTKNYKGPTPEIVAGMAKHVRGELGADYVISESGTAGPTGGETRNRTPGYVALAVDCEKGTFTREVETGLGGDRVGNMVRFAEEGLKLVRDVINGDAKL
;
A
#
# COMPACT_ATOMS: atom_id res chain seq x y z
N MET A 1 21.19 7.19 -73.75
CA MET A 1 21.09 8.29 -72.76
C MET A 1 21.00 7.66 -71.39
N SER A 2 22.17 7.68 -70.72
CA SER A 2 22.40 7.03 -69.42
C SER A 2 22.39 8.11 -68.33
N GLN A 3 21.54 8.01 -67.33
CA GLN A 3 21.56 8.88 -66.14
C GLN A 3 22.22 8.14 -64.98
N LEU A 4 23.38 8.66 -64.60
CA LEU A 4 24.08 8.27 -63.36
C LEU A 4 23.30 8.75 -62.12
N LEU A 5 22.92 7.83 -61.27
CA LEU A 5 22.46 8.10 -59.92
C LEU A 5 23.64 8.04 -58.95
N THR A 6 24.08 9.20 -58.50
CA THR A 6 25.06 9.36 -57.44
C THR A 6 24.46 9.04 -56.04
N LYS A 7 24.95 7.97 -55.42
CA LYS A 7 24.65 7.65 -54.02
C LYS A 7 25.47 8.57 -53.11
N ARG A 8 24.80 9.44 -52.39
CA ARG A 8 25.41 10.17 -51.23
C ARG A 8 25.39 9.25 -50.01
N ALA A 9 26.57 8.86 -49.60
CA ALA A 9 26.80 8.21 -48.31
C ALA A 9 26.76 9.25 -47.19
N LEU A 10 25.81 9.14 -46.28
CA LEU A 10 25.78 9.92 -45.05
C LEU A 10 26.64 9.18 -43.99
N SER A 11 27.82 9.72 -43.77
CA SER A 11 28.68 9.33 -42.63
C SER A 11 28.13 9.99 -41.36
N ILE A 12 27.51 9.21 -40.46
CA ILE A 12 27.23 9.62 -39.11
C ILE A 12 28.11 8.84 -38.17
N SER A 13 29.30 9.38 -37.90
CA SER A 13 30.15 8.90 -36.81
C SER A 13 30.20 9.99 -35.72
N LYS A 14 29.31 9.96 -34.76
CA LYS A 14 29.52 10.61 -33.47
C LYS A 14 29.86 9.52 -32.45
N PRO A 15 31.02 9.61 -31.76
CA PRO A 15 31.37 8.64 -30.75
C PRO A 15 30.41 8.77 -29.57
N PHE A 16 29.79 7.66 -29.19
CA PHE A 16 29.04 7.54 -27.95
C PHE A 16 30.03 7.78 -26.80
N LYS A 17 29.89 8.91 -26.09
CA LYS A 17 30.58 9.14 -24.83
C LYS A 17 30.01 8.17 -23.80
N PHE A 18 30.79 7.13 -23.47
CA PHE A 18 30.54 6.34 -22.28
C PHE A 18 30.67 7.26 -21.06
N TYR A 19 29.55 7.67 -20.49
CA TYR A 19 29.55 8.25 -19.15
C TYR A 19 30.00 7.13 -18.21
N HIS A 20 31.11 7.33 -17.54
CA HIS A 20 31.50 6.49 -16.42
C HIS A 20 30.39 6.48 -15.41
N LEU A 21 29.63 5.39 -15.33
CA LEU A 21 28.77 5.10 -14.19
C LEU A 21 29.68 5.06 -12.97
N LYS A 22 29.60 6.11 -12.14
CA LYS A 22 30.17 6.04 -10.79
C LYS A 22 29.59 4.81 -10.14
N ALA A 23 30.47 3.97 -9.60
CA ALA A 23 30.09 2.75 -8.90
C ALA A 23 28.98 3.09 -7.89
N ILE A 24 27.77 2.60 -8.12
CA ILE A 24 26.70 2.60 -7.12
C ILE A 24 27.28 1.72 -6.01
N ALA A 25 27.58 2.33 -4.87
CA ALA A 25 28.00 1.59 -3.69
C ALA A 25 26.96 0.49 -3.44
N ARG A 26 27.37 -0.78 -3.54
CA ARG A 26 26.50 -1.91 -3.18
C ARG A 26 26.18 -1.74 -1.70
N MET A 27 24.96 -1.36 -1.40
CA MET A 27 24.47 -1.43 -0.03
C MET A 27 24.63 -2.88 0.44
N SER A 28 25.26 -3.08 1.58
CA SER A 28 25.34 -4.42 2.19
C SER A 28 23.91 -4.88 2.57
N SER A 29 23.68 -6.17 2.65
CA SER A 29 22.37 -6.69 3.09
C SER A 29 21.99 -6.18 4.49
N SER A 30 22.99 -5.88 5.33
CA SER A 30 22.79 -5.26 6.65
C SER A 30 22.24 -3.83 6.55
N ASP A 31 22.61 -3.05 5.54
CA ASP A 31 22.13 -1.68 5.36
C ASP A 31 20.68 -1.64 4.88
N ALA A 32 20.28 -2.53 3.97
CA ALA A 32 18.90 -2.60 3.49
C ALA A 32 17.94 -2.94 4.64
N SER A 33 18.26 -3.93 5.45
CA SER A 33 17.43 -4.31 6.60
C SER A 33 17.42 -3.27 7.72
N ALA A 34 18.38 -2.35 7.78
CA ALA A 34 18.33 -1.23 8.71
C ALA A 34 17.22 -0.23 8.39
N HIS A 35 16.83 -0.12 7.11
CA HIS A 35 15.90 0.91 6.63
C HIS A 35 14.50 0.38 6.27
N PHE A 36 14.37 -0.91 5.96
CA PHE A 36 13.08 -1.49 5.61
C PHE A 36 12.87 -2.86 6.29
N PRO A 37 11.64 -3.15 6.79
CA PRO A 37 10.50 -2.22 6.92
C PRO A 37 10.81 -1.07 7.87
N PRO A 38 10.06 0.06 7.81
CA PRO A 38 10.26 1.19 8.70
C PRO A 38 10.36 0.75 10.16
N PRO A 39 11.32 1.27 10.96
CA PRO A 39 11.56 0.78 12.33
C PRO A 39 10.32 0.79 13.23
N SER A 40 9.44 1.80 13.08
CA SER A 40 8.20 1.92 13.86
C SER A 40 7.19 0.79 13.59
N ILE A 41 7.25 0.17 12.41
CA ILE A 41 6.33 -0.90 12.03
C ILE A 41 6.80 -2.27 12.53
N ARG A 42 8.10 -2.48 12.77
CA ARG A 42 8.71 -3.82 12.96
C ARG A 42 8.09 -4.63 14.09
N ASN A 43 7.86 -4.02 15.23
CA ASN A 43 7.32 -4.74 16.39
C ASN A 43 5.90 -5.23 16.10
N ILE A 44 5.02 -4.34 15.67
CA ILE A 44 3.63 -4.72 15.35
C ILE A 44 3.55 -5.69 14.17
N LEU A 45 4.44 -5.58 13.19
CA LEU A 45 4.54 -6.52 12.07
C LEU A 45 4.90 -7.92 12.56
N ASN A 46 5.89 -8.05 13.45
CA ASN A 46 6.27 -9.33 14.03
C ASN A 46 5.14 -9.94 14.86
N GLU A 47 4.43 -9.14 15.67
CA GLU A 47 3.25 -9.61 16.42
C GLU A 47 2.19 -10.18 15.46
N VAL A 48 1.79 -9.43 14.43
CA VAL A 48 0.77 -9.84 13.47
C VAL A 48 1.19 -11.11 12.72
N THR A 49 2.41 -11.15 12.19
CA THR A 49 2.86 -12.31 11.40
C THR A 49 3.02 -13.56 12.26
N THR A 50 3.45 -13.42 13.51
CA THR A 50 3.50 -14.53 14.49
C THR A 50 2.09 -15.08 14.74
N LEU A 51 1.12 -14.22 15.06
CA LEU A 51 -0.27 -14.62 15.28
C LEU A 51 -0.87 -15.35 14.07
N LEU A 52 -0.62 -14.86 12.86
CA LEU A 52 -1.10 -15.50 11.63
C LEU A 52 -0.47 -16.90 11.42
N HIS A 53 0.83 -17.03 11.67
CA HIS A 53 1.52 -18.32 11.59
C HIS A 53 1.01 -19.34 12.62
N GLU A 54 0.89 -18.91 13.89
CA GLU A 54 0.42 -19.78 14.99
C GLU A 54 -1.01 -20.28 14.74
N ARG A 55 -1.86 -19.44 14.16
CA ARG A 55 -3.26 -19.76 13.86
C ARG A 55 -3.45 -20.42 12.49
N ASN A 56 -2.41 -20.55 11.69
CA ASN A 56 -2.47 -21.00 10.29
C ASN A 56 -3.51 -20.21 9.48
N GLN A 57 -3.53 -18.88 9.68
CA GLN A 57 -4.45 -17.93 9.04
C GLN A 57 -3.71 -17.03 8.06
N THR A 58 -4.47 -16.46 7.14
CA THR A 58 -3.95 -15.69 6.02
C THR A 58 -4.47 -14.25 6.03
N ILE A 59 -3.68 -13.33 5.46
CA ILE A 59 -4.02 -11.93 5.31
C ILE A 59 -3.86 -11.46 3.86
N ALA A 60 -4.73 -10.54 3.44
CA ALA A 60 -4.57 -9.74 2.22
C ALA A 60 -4.74 -8.26 2.53
N VAL A 61 -4.37 -7.41 1.57
CA VAL A 61 -4.28 -5.96 1.76
C VAL A 61 -5.00 -5.21 0.64
N ALA A 62 -5.76 -4.17 1.00
CA ALA A 62 -6.33 -3.19 0.08
C ALA A 62 -5.94 -1.78 0.54
N GLU A 63 -4.86 -1.24 0.05
CA GLU A 63 -4.29 0.04 0.51
C GLU A 63 -4.35 1.14 -0.55
N THR A 64 -4.42 2.39 -0.09
CA THR A 64 -4.44 3.56 -0.97
C THR A 64 -3.31 4.53 -0.63
N ALA A 65 -3.44 5.28 0.44
CA ALA A 65 -2.50 6.33 0.83
C ALA A 65 -1.21 5.78 1.47
N ALA A 66 -1.24 4.59 2.07
CA ALA A 66 -0.05 3.90 2.54
C ALA A 66 0.86 3.45 1.38
N GLY A 67 0.30 3.30 0.16
CA GLY A 67 1.09 3.22 -1.07
C GLY A 67 1.92 1.95 -1.24
N GLY A 68 1.51 0.82 -0.70
CA GLY A 68 2.22 -0.45 -0.76
C GLY A 68 3.01 -0.79 0.51
N LEU A 69 3.03 0.09 1.52
CA LEU A 69 3.80 -0.15 2.75
C LEU A 69 3.28 -1.32 3.58
N LEU A 70 1.96 -1.54 3.64
CA LEU A 70 1.38 -2.72 4.32
C LEU A 70 1.81 -4.00 3.62
N SER A 71 1.59 -4.08 2.30
CA SER A 71 1.93 -5.24 1.48
C SER A 71 3.43 -5.57 1.54
N SER A 72 4.27 -4.57 1.30
CA SER A 72 5.72 -4.75 1.28
C SER A 72 6.29 -5.10 2.66
N SER A 73 5.73 -4.53 3.74
CA SER A 73 6.14 -4.86 5.10
C SER A 73 5.83 -6.33 5.44
N ILE A 74 4.62 -6.81 5.15
CA ILE A 74 4.25 -8.22 5.36
C ILE A 74 5.17 -9.14 4.55
N LEU A 75 5.40 -8.83 3.27
CA LEU A 75 6.28 -9.60 2.40
C LEU A 75 7.74 -9.62 2.83
N SER A 76 8.20 -8.62 3.59
CA SER A 76 9.57 -8.58 4.11
C SER A 76 9.84 -9.60 5.22
N THR A 77 8.81 -10.24 5.78
CA THR A 77 8.96 -11.22 6.85
C THR A 77 9.27 -12.62 6.31
N PRO A 78 10.21 -13.37 6.91
CA PRO A 78 10.44 -14.75 6.54
C PRO A 78 9.16 -15.60 6.70
N GLY A 79 8.85 -16.42 5.70
CA GLY A 79 7.65 -17.26 5.70
C GLY A 79 6.36 -16.55 5.27
N ALA A 80 6.43 -15.32 4.75
CA ALA A 80 5.28 -14.57 4.26
C ALA A 80 4.41 -15.36 3.27
N SER A 81 5.00 -16.25 2.45
CA SER A 81 4.26 -17.09 1.48
C SER A 81 3.21 -18.02 2.11
N LYS A 82 3.28 -18.26 3.42
CA LYS A 82 2.29 -19.08 4.13
C LYS A 82 1.10 -18.27 4.62
N VAL A 83 1.29 -16.98 4.87
CA VAL A 83 0.27 -16.12 5.49
C VAL A 83 -0.23 -15.00 4.59
N TYR A 84 0.50 -14.57 3.58
CA TYR A 84 0.14 -13.46 2.72
C TYR A 84 -0.43 -13.92 1.37
N LYS A 85 -1.68 -13.56 1.09
CA LYS A 85 -2.39 -13.92 -0.14
C LYS A 85 -2.16 -12.94 -1.29
N GLY A 86 -1.87 -11.68 -0.99
CA GLY A 86 -1.68 -10.63 -1.97
C GLY A 86 -2.20 -9.29 -1.51
N GLY A 87 -1.98 -8.26 -2.31
CA GLY A 87 -2.45 -6.91 -2.01
C GLY A 87 -2.66 -6.05 -3.25
N LEU A 88 -3.52 -5.08 -3.09
CA LEU A 88 -3.88 -4.10 -4.11
C LEU A 88 -3.54 -2.69 -3.60
N THR A 89 -2.79 -1.91 -4.40
CA THR A 89 -2.59 -0.48 -4.17
C THR A 89 -3.55 0.30 -5.05
N LEU A 90 -4.63 0.81 -4.45
CA LEU A 90 -5.82 1.38 -5.10
C LEU A 90 -5.84 2.90 -4.99
N TYR A 91 -4.81 3.58 -5.50
CA TYR A 91 -4.61 5.00 -5.24
C TYR A 91 -5.63 5.89 -5.96
N THR A 92 -5.96 5.61 -7.21
CA THR A 92 -6.89 6.41 -8.00
C THR A 92 -8.32 5.86 -7.97
N LEU A 93 -9.33 6.70 -8.22
CA LEU A 93 -10.72 6.25 -8.33
C LEU A 93 -10.91 5.20 -9.46
N PRO A 94 -10.30 5.35 -10.66
CA PRO A 94 -10.35 4.29 -11.67
C PRO A 94 -9.80 2.95 -11.21
N SER A 95 -8.72 2.92 -10.40
CA SER A 95 -8.20 1.65 -9.88
C SER A 95 -9.17 0.99 -8.89
N ARG A 96 -9.92 1.77 -8.11
CA ARG A 96 -10.96 1.25 -7.21
C ARG A 96 -12.15 0.68 -7.97
N THR A 97 -12.54 1.31 -9.09
CA THR A 97 -13.58 0.78 -9.97
C THR A 97 -13.13 -0.53 -10.61
N ALA A 98 -11.90 -0.58 -11.11
CA ALA A 98 -11.38 -1.76 -11.80
C ALA A 98 -11.15 -2.96 -10.89
N TYR A 99 -10.73 -2.75 -9.62
CA TYR A 99 -10.20 -3.82 -8.78
C TYR A 99 -10.78 -3.90 -7.36
N ALA A 100 -11.65 -2.97 -6.95
CA ALA A 100 -12.20 -2.93 -5.59
C ALA A 100 -13.73 -2.90 -5.55
N GLY A 101 -14.40 -3.31 -6.63
CA GLY A 101 -15.86 -3.41 -6.70
C GLY A 101 -16.58 -2.07 -6.60
N TRP A 102 -15.93 -0.97 -6.99
CA TRP A 102 -16.59 0.33 -7.03
C TRP A 102 -17.42 0.48 -8.29
N THR A 103 -18.55 1.19 -8.16
CA THR A 103 -19.40 1.60 -9.27
C THR A 103 -19.12 3.06 -9.64
N ASP A 104 -19.58 3.46 -10.83
CA ASP A 104 -19.51 4.86 -11.25
C ASP A 104 -20.24 5.79 -10.28
N GLU A 105 -21.32 5.33 -9.67
CA GLU A 105 -22.07 6.08 -8.66
C GLU A 105 -21.23 6.34 -7.40
N LYS A 106 -20.55 5.30 -6.87
CA LYS A 106 -19.62 5.46 -5.73
C LYS A 106 -18.49 6.42 -6.06
N THR A 107 -17.98 6.36 -7.29
CA THR A 107 -16.91 7.24 -7.74
C THR A 107 -17.36 8.70 -7.83
N LYS A 108 -18.54 8.97 -8.38
CA LYS A 108 -19.11 10.33 -8.46
C LYS A 108 -19.41 10.94 -7.10
N ASN A 109 -19.81 10.11 -6.14
CA ASN A 109 -20.21 10.56 -4.80
C ASN A 109 -19.05 10.55 -3.79
N TYR A 110 -17.83 10.24 -4.22
CA TYR A 110 -16.66 10.17 -3.34
C TYR A 110 -16.27 11.53 -2.75
N LYS A 111 -16.34 11.66 -1.43
CA LYS A 111 -16.02 12.89 -0.68
C LYS A 111 -14.82 12.75 0.27
N GLY A 112 -13.98 11.77 0.03
CA GLY A 112 -12.83 11.46 0.88
C GLY A 112 -12.95 10.09 1.57
N PRO A 113 -11.87 9.64 2.24
CA PRO A 113 -11.86 8.35 2.93
C PRO A 113 -12.85 8.30 4.11
N THR A 114 -13.57 7.19 4.24
CA THR A 114 -14.49 6.94 5.35
C THR A 114 -14.44 5.47 5.78
N PRO A 115 -14.92 5.12 6.99
CA PRO A 115 -15.05 3.73 7.44
C PRO A 115 -15.83 2.83 6.47
N GLU A 116 -16.92 3.32 5.89
CA GLU A 116 -17.75 2.55 4.95
C GLU A 116 -17.01 2.23 3.66
N ILE A 117 -16.16 3.15 3.20
CA ILE A 117 -15.33 2.98 2.00
C ILE A 117 -14.30 1.87 2.22
N VAL A 118 -13.56 1.92 3.31
CA VAL A 118 -12.53 0.92 3.59
C VAL A 118 -13.16 -0.43 3.94
N ALA A 119 -14.30 -0.45 4.63
CA ALA A 119 -15.07 -1.67 4.87
C ALA A 119 -15.50 -2.35 3.56
N GLY A 120 -16.02 -1.56 2.62
CA GLY A 120 -16.40 -2.07 1.29
C GLY A 120 -15.24 -2.64 0.49
N MET A 121 -14.07 -1.97 0.52
CA MET A 121 -12.86 -2.47 -0.15
C MET A 121 -12.33 -3.75 0.52
N ALA A 122 -12.31 -3.81 1.85
CA ALA A 122 -11.88 -5.00 2.58
C ALA A 122 -12.75 -6.22 2.27
N LYS A 123 -14.08 -6.07 2.28
CA LYS A 123 -15.04 -7.13 1.93
C LYS A 123 -14.84 -7.64 0.51
N HIS A 124 -14.71 -6.71 -0.44
CA HIS A 124 -14.52 -7.08 -1.85
C HIS A 124 -13.24 -7.89 -2.02
N VAL A 125 -12.11 -7.37 -1.54
CA VAL A 125 -10.81 -8.03 -1.70
C VAL A 125 -10.76 -9.36 -0.94
N ARG A 126 -11.45 -9.49 0.20
CA ARG A 126 -11.59 -10.76 0.91
C ARG A 126 -12.31 -11.81 0.06
N GLY A 127 -13.38 -11.43 -0.62
CA GLY A 127 -14.10 -12.31 -1.55
C GLY A 127 -13.23 -12.79 -2.71
N GLU A 128 -12.41 -11.88 -3.27
CA GLU A 128 -11.56 -12.16 -4.43
C GLU A 128 -10.33 -13.03 -4.07
N LEU A 129 -9.66 -12.75 -2.96
CA LEU A 129 -8.41 -13.41 -2.60
C LEU A 129 -8.56 -14.58 -1.62
N GLY A 130 -9.74 -14.76 -1.02
CA GLY A 130 -10.02 -15.85 -0.10
C GLY A 130 -9.11 -15.84 1.13
N ALA A 131 -8.79 -14.66 1.66
CA ALA A 131 -7.98 -14.51 2.88
C ALA A 131 -8.86 -14.58 4.14
N ASP A 132 -8.30 -15.03 5.27
CA ASP A 132 -9.00 -15.02 6.55
C ASP A 132 -9.24 -13.60 7.05
N TYR A 133 -8.25 -12.72 6.84
CA TYR A 133 -8.32 -11.29 7.15
C TYR A 133 -7.96 -10.44 5.93
N VAL A 134 -8.65 -9.33 5.75
CA VAL A 134 -8.23 -8.29 4.81
C VAL A 134 -8.18 -6.96 5.55
N ILE A 135 -7.00 -6.36 5.59
CA ILE A 135 -6.82 -4.98 6.02
C ILE A 135 -7.02 -4.04 4.83
N SER A 136 -7.88 -3.05 4.99
CA SER A 136 -8.06 -1.95 4.05
C SER A 136 -7.73 -0.62 4.70
N GLU A 137 -7.10 0.27 3.93
CA GLU A 137 -6.66 1.60 4.35
C GLU A 137 -7.02 2.63 3.29
N SER A 138 -7.55 3.77 3.74
CA SER A 138 -7.68 4.97 2.90
C SER A 138 -7.54 6.22 3.75
N GLY A 139 -6.64 7.10 3.35
CA GLY A 139 -6.31 8.30 4.13
C GLY A 139 -5.92 9.50 3.29
N THR A 140 -5.71 10.62 3.95
CA THR A 140 -5.19 11.87 3.42
C THR A 140 -3.77 12.07 3.95
N ALA A 141 -2.76 11.59 3.22
CA ALA A 141 -1.37 11.65 3.67
C ALA A 141 -0.78 13.09 3.62
N GLY A 142 -1.37 13.99 2.84
CA GLY A 142 -0.88 15.36 2.72
C GLY A 142 0.20 15.56 1.65
N PRO A 143 0.84 16.74 1.57
CA PRO A 143 0.51 17.95 2.33
C PRO A 143 -0.83 18.58 1.92
N THR A 144 -1.32 18.31 0.70
CA THR A 144 -2.60 18.79 0.21
C THR A 144 -3.74 18.01 0.87
N GLY A 145 -4.75 18.73 1.28
CA GLY A 145 -5.96 18.19 1.90
C GLY A 145 -7.22 18.92 1.43
N GLY A 146 -8.27 18.89 2.25
CA GLY A 146 -9.52 19.61 2.05
C GLY A 146 -10.08 20.08 3.39
N GLU A 147 -11.25 20.72 3.35
CA GLU A 147 -11.84 21.36 4.52
C GLU A 147 -12.56 20.41 5.47
N THR A 148 -12.88 19.19 5.03
CA THR A 148 -13.54 18.20 5.87
C THR A 148 -12.54 17.40 6.69
N ARG A 149 -12.96 16.90 7.88
CA ARG A 149 -12.13 16.10 8.78
C ARG A 149 -11.39 14.97 8.07
N ASN A 150 -12.11 14.21 7.25
CA ASN A 150 -11.55 13.06 6.52
C ASN A 150 -10.63 13.45 5.34
N ARG A 151 -10.54 14.73 5.01
CA ARG A 151 -9.60 15.28 4.02
C ARG A 151 -8.50 16.12 4.66
N THR A 152 -8.46 16.17 5.99
CA THR A 152 -7.34 16.80 6.70
C THR A 152 -6.10 15.92 6.62
N PRO A 153 -4.91 16.48 6.28
CA PRO A 153 -3.66 15.71 6.28
C PRO A 153 -3.39 15.02 7.62
N GLY A 154 -3.12 13.72 7.57
CA GLY A 154 -2.95 12.85 8.73
C GLY A 154 -4.18 12.03 9.10
N TYR A 155 -5.34 12.26 8.49
CA TYR A 155 -6.51 11.40 8.68
C TYR A 155 -6.40 10.10 7.90
N VAL A 156 -6.79 8.99 8.53
CA VAL A 156 -6.93 7.68 7.90
C VAL A 156 -8.15 6.94 8.44
N ALA A 157 -8.89 6.30 7.54
CA ALA A 157 -9.88 5.27 7.84
C ALA A 157 -9.27 3.89 7.56
N LEU A 158 -9.52 2.95 8.45
CA LEU A 158 -9.01 1.58 8.45
C LEU A 158 -10.18 0.60 8.59
N ALA A 159 -10.09 -0.55 7.95
CA ALA A 159 -11.02 -1.65 8.17
C ALA A 159 -10.31 -2.99 8.10
N VAL A 160 -10.68 -3.91 8.97
CA VAL A 160 -10.32 -5.33 8.86
C VAL A 160 -11.60 -6.13 8.69
N ASP A 161 -11.72 -6.82 7.56
CA ASP A 161 -12.81 -7.77 7.30
C ASP A 161 -12.34 -9.19 7.54
N CYS A 162 -13.14 -9.98 8.25
CA CYS A 162 -12.90 -11.37 8.54
C CYS A 162 -14.23 -12.13 8.72
N GLU A 163 -14.20 -13.40 9.06
CA GLU A 163 -15.40 -14.21 9.29
C GLU A 163 -16.32 -13.63 10.38
N LYS A 164 -15.76 -12.98 11.40
CA LYS A 164 -16.52 -12.39 12.50
C LYS A 164 -17.22 -11.07 12.14
N GLY A 165 -16.93 -10.50 10.98
CA GLY A 165 -17.46 -9.22 10.51
C GLY A 165 -16.38 -8.23 10.14
N THR A 166 -16.78 -6.96 9.97
CA THR A 166 -15.89 -5.87 9.56
C THR A 166 -15.68 -4.90 10.71
N PHE A 167 -14.44 -4.77 11.14
CA PHE A 167 -14.01 -3.85 12.20
C PHE A 167 -13.44 -2.60 11.57
N THR A 168 -13.81 -1.42 12.05
CA THR A 168 -13.33 -0.15 11.51
C THR A 168 -12.66 0.71 12.57
N ARG A 169 -11.74 1.57 12.15
CA ARG A 169 -11.07 2.54 13.00
C ARG A 169 -10.74 3.80 12.20
N GLU A 170 -10.89 4.95 12.80
CA GLU A 170 -10.39 6.21 12.28
C GLU A 170 -9.25 6.71 13.14
N VAL A 171 -8.21 7.26 12.52
CA VAL A 171 -7.05 7.82 13.23
C VAL A 171 -6.67 9.18 12.61
N GLU A 172 -6.28 10.09 13.47
CA GLU A 172 -5.61 11.33 13.13
C GLU A 172 -4.18 11.25 13.67
N THR A 173 -3.20 11.25 12.78
CA THR A 173 -1.79 11.03 13.15
C THR A 173 -1.16 12.18 13.92
N GLY A 174 -1.69 13.38 13.75
CA GLY A 174 -1.08 14.61 14.29
C GLY A 174 0.17 15.08 13.57
N LEU A 175 0.57 14.44 12.46
CA LEU A 175 1.79 14.74 11.71
C LEU A 175 1.58 15.84 10.63
N GLY A 176 0.36 16.42 10.55
CA GLY A 176 0.06 17.47 9.59
C GLY A 176 0.38 17.06 8.17
N GLY A 177 1.09 17.89 7.43
CA GLY A 177 1.44 17.66 6.02
C GLY A 177 2.63 16.74 5.76
N ASP A 178 3.21 16.10 6.78
CA ASP A 178 4.30 15.12 6.60
C ASP A 178 3.78 13.85 5.91
N ARG A 179 3.80 13.88 4.58
CA ARG A 179 3.29 12.79 3.75
C ARG A 179 3.93 11.44 4.05
N VAL A 180 5.24 11.40 4.14
CA VAL A 180 5.97 10.14 4.35
C VAL A 180 5.71 9.59 5.76
N GLY A 181 5.74 10.46 6.77
CA GLY A 181 5.39 10.10 8.14
C GLY A 181 3.95 9.57 8.23
N ASN A 182 3.01 10.23 7.57
CA ASN A 182 1.61 9.79 7.52
C ASN A 182 1.46 8.41 6.85
N MET A 183 2.12 8.15 5.71
CA MET A 183 2.08 6.84 5.04
C MET A 183 2.56 5.72 5.96
N VAL A 184 3.67 5.94 6.66
CA VAL A 184 4.23 4.96 7.62
C VAL A 184 3.27 4.75 8.80
N ARG A 185 2.72 5.85 9.34
CA ARG A 185 1.77 5.76 10.47
C ARG A 185 0.47 5.06 10.08
N PHE A 186 -0.05 5.28 8.87
CA PHE A 186 -1.23 4.57 8.37
C PHE A 186 -1.02 3.06 8.31
N ALA A 187 0.14 2.62 7.82
CA ALA A 187 0.50 1.21 7.81
C ALA A 187 0.65 0.63 9.23
N GLU A 188 1.28 1.36 10.15
CA GLU A 188 1.41 0.96 11.55
C GLU A 188 0.04 0.78 12.22
N GLU A 189 -0.86 1.77 12.09
CA GLU A 189 -2.20 1.72 12.66
C GLU A 189 -3.06 0.62 12.04
N GLY A 190 -2.88 0.36 10.73
CA GLY A 190 -3.52 -0.77 10.06
C GLY A 190 -3.11 -2.12 10.66
N LEU A 191 -1.82 -2.34 10.90
CA LEU A 191 -1.32 -3.56 11.54
C LEU A 191 -1.79 -3.68 13.00
N LYS A 192 -1.87 -2.57 13.74
CA LYS A 192 -2.45 -2.57 15.10
C LYS A 192 -3.91 -3.02 15.10
N LEU A 193 -4.71 -2.52 14.14
CA LEU A 193 -6.09 -2.97 14.00
C LEU A 193 -6.17 -4.46 13.69
N VAL A 194 -5.30 -4.98 12.80
CA VAL A 194 -5.25 -6.43 12.49
C VAL A 194 -4.96 -7.23 13.76
N ARG A 195 -3.94 -6.86 14.53
CA ARG A 195 -3.62 -7.52 15.82
C ARG A 195 -4.83 -7.53 16.76
N ASP A 196 -5.47 -6.37 16.94
CA ASP A 196 -6.58 -6.22 17.87
C ASP A 196 -7.79 -7.09 17.43
N VAL A 197 -8.04 -7.20 16.13
CA VAL A 197 -9.10 -8.10 15.59
C VAL A 197 -8.75 -9.57 15.80
N ILE A 198 -7.51 -9.97 15.52
CA ILE A 198 -7.06 -11.35 15.71
C ILE A 198 -7.17 -11.76 17.19
N ASN A 199 -6.83 -10.88 18.11
CA ASN A 199 -6.90 -11.13 19.56
C ASN A 199 -8.32 -11.03 20.12
N GLY A 200 -9.26 -10.43 19.41
CA GLY A 200 -10.63 -10.18 19.90
C GLY A 200 -10.76 -8.91 20.74
N ASP A 201 -9.76 -8.02 20.69
CA ASP A 201 -9.75 -6.74 21.43
C ASP A 201 -10.49 -5.63 20.69
N ALA A 202 -10.70 -5.78 19.36
CA ALA A 202 -11.45 -4.82 18.56
C ALA A 202 -12.96 -5.00 18.75
N LYS A 203 -13.68 -3.87 18.71
CA LYS A 203 -15.16 -3.86 18.75
C LYS A 203 -15.70 -3.60 17.36
N LEU A 204 -16.83 -4.27 17.04
CA LEU A 204 -17.61 -4.04 15.82
C LEU A 204 -18.29 -2.67 15.86
#